data_634ac966bafafadf00055000a7fb4812
#
_entry.id   634ac966bafafadf00055000a7fb4812
#
_cell.length_a   1.000
_cell.length_b   1.000
_cell.length_c   1.000
_cell.angle_alpha   90.00
_cell.angle_beta   90.00
_cell.angle_gamma   90.00
#
_symmetry.space_group_name_H-M   'P 1'
#
loop_
_entity.id
_entity.type
_entity.pdbx_description
1 polymer ?
#
loop_
_entity_poly.entity_id
_entity_poly.type
_entity_poly.pdbx_seq_one_letter_code
_entity_poly.pdbx_strand_id
1 'polypeptide(L)'
;VYALASPNRIGDTSWIKTGKVAWDWWNDWNLKGVPFKAGINMDTYKYYIDFASRNGLEFIVLDEGWYDPKSGDMLTVIPELDLTELIAYGKSKGVEIVLWTVFNVLDSQLEAACKKYADMGIKGFKVDFLDRDDQTAVEMVYRIAEMTARYKLTLDLHGIYKPTGIN
;
A
#
# COMPACT_ATOMS: atom_id res chain seq x y z
N VAL A 1 6.08 -9.35 -27.26
CA VAL A 1 5.63 -9.11 -25.87
C VAL A 1 4.18 -8.69 -25.88
N TYR A 2 3.81 -7.61 -26.58
CA TYR A 2 2.42 -7.12 -26.64
C TYR A 2 1.39 -8.14 -27.11
N ALA A 3 1.77 -9.03 -28.05
CA ALA A 3 0.91 -10.10 -28.55
C ALA A 3 0.59 -11.19 -27.51
N LEU A 4 1.33 -11.22 -26.41
CA LEU A 4 1.15 -12.16 -25.30
C LEU A 4 0.49 -11.50 -24.08
N ALA A 5 0.20 -10.20 -24.15
CA ALA A 5 -0.47 -9.50 -23.06
C ALA A 5 -1.90 -10.03 -22.89
N SER A 6 -2.29 -10.28 -21.66
CA SER A 6 -3.67 -10.62 -21.34
C SER A 6 -4.57 -9.42 -21.59
N PRO A 7 -5.84 -9.62 -21.99
CA PRO A 7 -6.79 -8.52 -22.04
C PRO A 7 -7.03 -7.93 -20.65
N ASN A 8 -7.44 -6.66 -20.59
CA ASN A 8 -7.84 -6.04 -19.33
C ASN A 8 -8.95 -6.86 -18.66
N ARG A 9 -8.70 -7.35 -17.45
CA ARG A 9 -9.62 -8.20 -16.67
C ARG A 9 -10.40 -7.43 -15.61
N ILE A 10 -9.98 -6.18 -15.32
CA ILE A 10 -10.59 -5.36 -14.27
C ILE A 10 -11.88 -4.70 -14.76
N GLY A 11 -11.98 -4.41 -16.07
CA GLY A 11 -13.12 -3.72 -16.67
C GLY A 11 -13.12 -2.22 -16.40
N ASP A 12 -13.85 -1.76 -15.39
CA ASP A 12 -13.84 -0.35 -14.99
C ASP A 12 -12.58 0.02 -14.22
N THR A 13 -11.76 0.87 -14.81
CA THR A 13 -10.54 1.43 -14.21
C THR A 13 -10.65 2.91 -13.83
N SER A 14 -11.82 3.51 -13.95
CA SER A 14 -12.05 4.95 -13.71
C SER A 14 -11.76 5.39 -12.27
N TRP A 15 -11.75 4.45 -11.33
CA TRP A 15 -11.42 4.67 -9.92
C TRP A 15 -9.92 4.74 -9.63
N ILE A 16 -9.07 4.28 -10.56
CA ILE A 16 -7.61 4.29 -10.40
C ILE A 16 -7.13 5.71 -10.62
N LYS A 17 -6.49 6.26 -9.60
CA LYS A 17 -5.83 7.57 -9.68
C LYS A 17 -4.33 7.37 -9.73
N THR A 18 -3.70 7.96 -10.72
CA THR A 18 -2.24 8.09 -10.77
C THR A 18 -1.78 9.22 -9.87
N GLY A 19 -0.59 9.12 -9.32
CA GLY A 19 -0.05 10.17 -8.48
C GLY A 19 1.37 9.86 -8.03
N LYS A 20 1.97 10.83 -7.34
CA LYS A 20 3.27 10.71 -6.71
C LYS A 20 3.11 10.32 -5.25
N VAL A 21 4.10 9.63 -4.73
CA VAL A 21 4.08 9.12 -3.37
C VAL A 21 5.27 9.62 -2.56
N ALA A 22 5.05 10.01 -1.32
CA ALA A 22 6.11 10.12 -0.33
C ALA A 22 6.26 8.77 0.39
N TRP A 23 7.47 8.23 0.37
CA TRP A 23 7.79 6.91 0.86
C TRP A 23 8.83 6.97 1.97
N ASP A 24 8.46 6.52 3.16
CA ASP A 24 9.20 6.64 4.40
C ASP A 24 10.43 5.73 4.49
N TRP A 25 10.41 4.57 3.85
CA TRP A 25 11.49 3.58 3.92
C TRP A 25 12.83 4.10 3.37
N TRP A 26 12.83 4.86 2.28
CA TRP A 26 14.04 5.47 1.71
C TRP A 26 14.80 6.35 2.70
N ASN A 27 14.11 6.89 3.66
CA ASN A 27 14.63 7.78 4.67
C ASN A 27 14.82 7.09 6.03
N ASP A 28 14.63 5.77 6.08
CA ASP A 28 14.70 4.97 7.31
C ASP A 28 13.81 5.58 8.42
N TRP A 29 12.62 6.03 8.07
CA TRP A 29 11.67 6.77 8.93
C TRP A 29 12.29 7.98 9.64
N ASN A 30 13.46 8.45 9.20
CA ASN A 30 14.19 9.55 9.84
C ASN A 30 13.67 10.90 9.37
N LEU A 31 13.65 11.83 10.31
CA LEU A 31 13.42 13.25 10.08
C LEU A 31 14.45 14.07 10.83
N LYS A 32 14.86 15.21 10.25
CA LYS A 32 15.77 16.16 10.90
C LYS A 32 15.05 17.48 11.17
N GLY A 33 15.40 18.14 12.28
CA GLY A 33 14.85 19.45 12.61
C GLY A 33 13.40 19.41 13.10
N VAL A 34 12.92 18.27 13.58
CA VAL A 34 11.59 18.09 14.15
C VAL A 34 11.64 18.05 15.69
N PRO A 35 10.62 18.49 16.40
CA PRO A 35 10.59 18.52 17.87
C PRO A 35 10.17 17.20 18.52
N PHE A 36 10.12 16.11 17.74
CA PHE A 36 9.73 14.78 18.20
C PHE A 36 10.75 13.73 17.74
N LYS A 37 10.69 12.53 18.31
CA LYS A 37 11.51 11.40 17.88
C LYS A 37 10.90 10.80 16.61
N ALA A 38 11.63 10.88 15.49
CA ALA A 38 11.24 10.23 14.24
C ALA A 38 11.24 8.70 14.38
N GLY A 39 10.39 8.04 13.60
CA GLY A 39 10.21 6.59 13.60
C GLY A 39 8.79 6.21 13.16
N ILE A 40 8.40 4.97 13.41
CA ILE A 40 7.04 4.49 13.09
C ILE A 40 6.08 4.96 14.19
N ASN A 41 5.54 6.16 14.03
CA ASN A 41 4.62 6.79 14.97
C ASN A 41 3.77 7.88 14.29
N MET A 42 2.74 8.33 15.00
CA MET A 42 1.77 9.31 14.50
C MET A 42 2.40 10.62 14.05
N ASP A 43 3.35 11.17 14.82
CA ASP A 43 3.97 12.47 14.51
C ASP A 43 4.77 12.40 13.21
N THR A 44 5.51 11.32 13.02
CA THR A 44 6.28 11.09 11.80
C THR A 44 5.36 11.00 10.58
N TYR A 45 4.29 10.21 10.63
CA TYR A 45 3.40 10.07 9.48
C TYR A 45 2.56 11.33 9.22
N LYS A 46 2.16 12.07 10.24
CA LYS A 46 1.56 13.40 10.04
C LYS A 46 2.51 14.37 9.36
N TYR A 47 3.81 14.33 9.71
CA TYR A 47 4.82 15.13 9.02
C TYR A 47 4.95 14.73 7.54
N TYR A 48 4.95 13.43 7.22
CA TYR A 48 4.97 12.96 5.83
C TYR A 48 3.72 13.38 5.06
N ILE A 49 2.55 13.34 5.68
CA ILE A 49 1.29 13.84 5.10
C ILE A 49 1.39 15.34 4.81
N ASP A 50 1.88 16.13 5.77
CA ASP A 50 2.06 17.58 5.58
C ASP A 50 3.08 17.88 4.48
N PHE A 51 4.16 17.12 4.42
CA PHE A 51 5.16 17.24 3.34
C PHE A 51 4.53 16.92 1.98
N ALA A 52 3.81 15.81 1.88
CA ALA A 52 3.13 15.41 0.65
C ALA A 52 2.14 16.48 0.19
N SER A 53 1.30 16.97 1.08
CA SER A 53 0.33 18.03 0.80
C SER A 53 1.00 19.31 0.27
N ARG A 54 2.06 19.78 0.94
CA ARG A 54 2.77 21.01 0.52
C ARG A 54 3.49 20.89 -0.82
N ASN A 55 3.87 19.65 -1.20
CA ASN A 55 4.64 19.41 -2.43
C ASN A 55 3.81 18.81 -3.57
N GLY A 56 2.49 18.75 -3.43
CA GLY A 56 1.60 18.23 -4.45
C GLY A 56 1.83 16.75 -4.74
N LEU A 57 2.06 15.97 -3.68
CA LEU A 57 2.09 14.52 -3.73
C LEU A 57 0.75 13.99 -3.25
N GLU A 58 0.17 13.08 -4.00
CA GLU A 58 -1.18 12.58 -3.77
C GLU A 58 -1.23 11.51 -2.68
N PHE A 59 -0.10 10.81 -2.45
CA PHE A 59 -0.06 9.64 -1.56
C PHE A 59 1.13 9.68 -0.61
N ILE A 60 0.96 8.96 0.51
CA ILE A 60 2.07 8.42 1.30
C ILE A 60 1.97 6.90 1.35
N VAL A 61 3.12 6.21 1.41
CA VAL A 61 3.18 4.79 1.78
C VAL A 61 3.60 4.70 3.23
N LEU A 62 2.85 3.95 4.04
CA LEU A 62 3.34 3.41 5.29
C LEU A 62 4.01 2.08 4.97
N ASP A 63 5.36 2.06 4.99
CA ASP A 63 6.15 0.87 4.69
C ASP A 63 6.18 -0.11 5.88
N GLU A 64 7.05 -1.09 5.89
CA GLU A 64 7.14 -2.12 6.92
C GLU A 64 7.10 -1.52 8.34
N GLY A 65 6.31 -2.16 9.23
CA GLY A 65 6.29 -1.84 10.65
C GLY A 65 5.01 -1.20 11.18
N TRP A 66 4.02 -0.89 10.34
CA TRP A 66 2.70 -0.42 10.80
C TRP A 66 1.84 -1.55 11.39
N TYR A 67 2.17 -2.80 11.12
CA TYR A 67 1.72 -4.01 11.82
C TYR A 67 2.95 -4.83 12.23
N ASP A 68 2.81 -5.77 13.19
CA ASP A 68 3.91 -6.64 13.58
C ASP A 68 4.16 -7.73 12.53
N PRO A 69 5.23 -7.67 11.73
CA PRO A 69 5.49 -8.65 10.69
C PRO A 69 5.75 -10.05 11.23
N LYS A 70 6.16 -10.18 12.50
CA LYS A 70 6.36 -11.48 13.14
C LYS A 70 5.06 -12.20 13.46
N SER A 71 3.98 -11.46 13.68
CA SER A 71 2.66 -12.04 13.89
C SER A 71 2.06 -12.59 12.60
N GLY A 72 2.46 -12.05 11.44
CA GLY A 72 1.82 -12.34 10.16
C GLY A 72 0.35 -11.89 10.09
N ASP A 73 -0.07 -11.03 11.00
CA ASP A 73 -1.44 -10.50 11.08
C ASP A 73 -1.48 -9.02 10.71
N MET A 74 -1.74 -8.75 9.42
CA MET A 74 -1.91 -7.37 8.96
C MET A 74 -3.26 -6.75 9.35
N LEU A 75 -4.16 -7.50 9.96
CA LEU A 75 -5.42 -6.96 10.47
C LEU A 75 -5.24 -6.27 11.83
N THR A 76 -4.11 -6.45 12.49
CA THR A 76 -3.79 -5.81 13.77
C THR A 76 -2.71 -4.74 13.57
N VAL A 77 -3.08 -3.48 13.78
CA VAL A 77 -2.16 -2.33 13.72
C VAL A 77 -1.39 -2.22 15.03
N ILE A 78 -0.12 -1.81 14.97
CA ILE A 78 0.67 -1.59 16.18
C ILE A 78 0.06 -0.46 17.05
N PRO A 79 0.27 -0.50 18.38
CA PRO A 79 -0.36 0.47 19.29
C PRO A 79 0.15 1.91 19.12
N GLU A 80 1.31 2.11 18.48
CA GLU A 80 1.89 3.42 18.19
C GLU A 80 1.16 4.18 17.07
N LEU A 81 0.24 3.50 16.36
CA LEU A 81 -0.47 4.06 15.21
C LEU A 81 -1.99 3.96 15.36
N ASP A 82 -2.67 5.06 15.10
CA ASP A 82 -4.10 5.10 14.84
C ASP A 82 -4.34 5.39 13.35
N LEU A 83 -4.59 4.33 12.58
CA LEU A 83 -4.86 4.47 11.14
C LEU A 83 -6.12 5.28 10.86
N THR A 84 -7.13 5.23 11.72
CA THR A 84 -8.37 6.00 11.55
C THR A 84 -8.07 7.49 11.61
N GLU A 85 -7.28 7.90 12.61
CA GLU A 85 -6.84 9.28 12.75
C GLU A 85 -5.92 9.70 11.59
N LEU A 86 -4.96 8.86 11.18
CA LEU A 86 -4.07 9.17 10.07
C LEU A 86 -4.83 9.33 8.75
N ILE A 87 -5.79 8.46 8.46
CA ILE A 87 -6.63 8.55 7.26
C ILE A 87 -7.45 9.84 7.27
N ALA A 88 -8.07 10.19 8.40
CA ALA A 88 -8.82 11.43 8.54
C ALA A 88 -7.92 12.66 8.35
N TYR A 89 -6.72 12.63 8.94
CA TYR A 89 -5.72 13.68 8.77
C TYR A 89 -5.27 13.82 7.32
N GLY A 90 -4.88 12.71 6.66
CA GLY A 90 -4.51 12.70 5.25
C GLY A 90 -5.61 13.27 4.36
N LYS A 91 -6.84 12.82 4.55
CA LYS A 91 -8.02 13.33 3.82
C LYS A 91 -8.20 14.83 3.97
N SER A 92 -7.99 15.39 5.17
CA SER A 92 -8.06 16.83 5.43
C SER A 92 -6.99 17.63 4.70
N LYS A 93 -5.89 16.98 4.31
CA LYS A 93 -4.74 17.55 3.59
C LYS A 93 -4.73 17.22 2.09
N GLY A 94 -5.71 16.44 1.61
CA GLY A 94 -5.75 15.97 0.22
C GLY A 94 -4.73 14.88 -0.10
N VAL A 95 -4.26 14.15 0.91
CA VAL A 95 -3.27 13.07 0.78
C VAL A 95 -3.91 11.73 1.17
N GLU A 96 -3.73 10.74 0.34
CA GLU A 96 -4.27 9.40 0.54
C GLU A 96 -3.16 8.44 1.03
N ILE A 97 -3.55 7.33 1.67
CA ILE A 97 -2.62 6.40 2.31
C ILE A 97 -2.63 5.06 1.59
N VAL A 98 -1.43 4.54 1.34
CA VAL A 98 -1.16 3.18 0.86
C VAL A 98 -0.40 2.43 1.96
N LEU A 99 -0.73 1.15 2.17
CA LEU A 99 -0.10 0.31 3.19
C LEU A 99 0.81 -0.73 2.54
N TRP A 100 1.99 -0.91 3.10
CA TRP A 100 2.89 -1.97 2.72
C TRP A 100 2.50 -3.31 3.34
N THR A 101 2.76 -4.40 2.64
CA THR A 101 2.65 -5.76 3.17
C THR A 101 3.49 -6.73 2.34
N VAL A 102 3.70 -7.94 2.85
CA VAL A 102 4.32 -9.04 2.09
C VAL A 102 3.26 -9.91 1.45
N PHE A 103 3.59 -10.52 0.31
CA PHE A 103 2.65 -11.34 -0.47
C PHE A 103 1.96 -12.43 0.35
N ASN A 104 2.71 -13.20 1.14
CA ASN A 104 2.16 -14.31 1.91
C ASN A 104 1.15 -13.85 2.97
N VAL A 105 1.41 -12.71 3.61
CA VAL A 105 0.52 -12.15 4.63
C VAL A 105 -0.77 -11.67 4.00
N LEU A 106 -0.67 -10.91 2.90
CA LEU A 106 -1.85 -10.44 2.19
C LEU A 106 -2.68 -11.61 1.64
N ASP A 107 -2.04 -12.58 0.99
CA ASP A 107 -2.73 -13.72 0.37
C ASP A 107 -3.50 -14.56 1.40
N SER A 108 -2.93 -14.76 2.58
CA SER A 108 -3.59 -15.53 3.65
C SER A 108 -4.81 -14.84 4.27
N GLN A 109 -4.93 -13.51 4.12
CA GLN A 109 -5.98 -12.68 4.72
C GLN A 109 -6.69 -11.81 3.67
N LEU A 110 -6.58 -12.16 2.40
CA LEU A 110 -6.82 -11.29 1.24
C LEU A 110 -8.16 -10.55 1.29
N GLU A 111 -9.27 -11.27 1.41
CA GLU A 111 -10.59 -10.65 1.39
C GLU A 111 -10.85 -9.82 2.65
N ALA A 112 -10.46 -10.31 3.81
CA ALA A 112 -10.62 -9.60 5.08
C ALA A 112 -9.82 -8.30 5.10
N ALA A 113 -8.57 -8.33 4.63
CA ALA A 113 -7.71 -7.17 4.54
C ALA A 113 -8.25 -6.15 3.53
N CYS A 114 -8.59 -6.59 2.31
CA CYS A 114 -9.17 -5.70 1.29
C CYS A 114 -10.43 -5.02 1.79
N LYS A 115 -11.36 -5.79 2.37
CA LYS A 115 -12.60 -5.23 2.91
C LYS A 115 -12.32 -4.22 4.03
N LYS A 116 -11.55 -4.63 5.04
CA LYS A 116 -11.26 -3.77 6.20
C LYS A 116 -10.64 -2.44 5.79
N TYR A 117 -9.59 -2.49 5.00
CA TYR A 117 -8.82 -1.28 4.68
C TYR A 117 -9.49 -0.40 3.63
N ALA A 118 -10.27 -0.98 2.70
CA ALA A 118 -11.14 -0.19 1.82
C ALA A 118 -12.24 0.54 2.61
N ASP A 119 -12.91 -0.14 3.54
CA ASP A 119 -13.94 0.46 4.40
C ASP A 119 -13.37 1.58 5.28
N MET A 120 -12.12 1.47 5.74
CA MET A 120 -11.42 2.53 6.47
C MET A 120 -11.03 3.72 5.58
N GLY A 121 -10.89 3.53 4.28
CA GLY A 121 -10.50 4.57 3.31
C GLY A 121 -9.04 4.53 2.87
N ILE A 122 -8.32 3.45 3.13
CA ILE A 122 -7.02 3.15 2.52
C ILE A 122 -7.20 3.03 0.99
N LYS A 123 -6.18 3.44 0.24
CA LYS A 123 -6.26 3.50 -1.22
C LYS A 123 -5.53 2.39 -1.95
N GLY A 124 -4.74 1.61 -1.26
CA GLY A 124 -4.05 0.49 -1.89
C GLY A 124 -3.04 -0.19 -1.01
N PHE A 125 -2.38 -1.15 -1.62
CA PHE A 125 -1.28 -1.89 -1.01
C PHE A 125 -0.03 -1.81 -1.87
N LYS A 126 1.11 -1.57 -1.22
CA LYS A 126 2.43 -1.91 -1.74
C LYS A 126 2.74 -3.33 -1.26
N VAL A 127 2.80 -4.27 -2.19
CA VAL A 127 2.98 -5.70 -1.87
C VAL A 127 4.37 -6.16 -2.31
N ASP A 128 5.13 -6.71 -1.39
CA ASP A 128 6.55 -6.98 -1.56
C ASP A 128 6.92 -8.44 -1.27
N PHE A 129 8.13 -8.85 -1.70
CA PHE A 129 8.74 -10.15 -1.41
C PHE A 129 7.94 -11.37 -1.86
N LEU A 130 7.60 -11.47 -3.15
CA LEU A 130 6.98 -12.68 -3.70
C LEU A 130 7.93 -13.87 -3.67
N ASP A 131 9.22 -13.64 -3.91
CA ASP A 131 10.34 -14.58 -3.81
C ASP A 131 10.19 -15.89 -4.64
N ARG A 132 9.36 -15.84 -5.68
CA ARG A 132 9.14 -16.95 -6.62
C ARG A 132 8.60 -16.45 -7.96
N ASP A 133 8.78 -17.25 -9.03
CA ASP A 133 8.41 -16.90 -10.40
C ASP A 133 7.74 -18.05 -11.18
N ASP A 134 7.19 -19.00 -10.44
CA ASP A 134 6.49 -20.16 -11.00
C ASP A 134 4.99 -19.89 -11.25
N GLN A 135 4.29 -20.88 -11.78
CA GLN A 135 2.85 -20.80 -12.09
C GLN A 135 2.02 -20.39 -10.86
N THR A 136 2.36 -20.88 -9.68
CA THR A 136 1.66 -20.54 -8.43
C THR A 136 1.82 -19.05 -8.08
N ALA A 137 3.00 -18.48 -8.32
CA ALA A 137 3.24 -17.05 -8.14
C ALA A 137 2.39 -16.20 -9.10
N VAL A 138 2.31 -16.62 -10.36
CA VAL A 138 1.46 -15.94 -11.36
C VAL A 138 0.00 -15.95 -10.94
N GLU A 139 -0.51 -17.10 -10.52
CA GLU A 139 -1.89 -17.24 -10.05
C GLU A 139 -2.18 -16.41 -8.79
N MET A 140 -1.22 -16.34 -7.85
CA MET A 140 -1.31 -15.50 -6.66
C MET A 140 -1.42 -14.02 -7.04
N VAL A 141 -0.56 -13.53 -7.92
CA VAL A 141 -0.58 -12.13 -8.38
C VAL A 141 -1.91 -11.78 -9.03
N TYR A 142 -2.46 -12.62 -9.92
CA TYR A 142 -3.77 -12.39 -10.51
C TYR A 142 -4.89 -12.37 -9.48
N ARG A 143 -4.89 -13.31 -8.54
CA ARG A 143 -5.88 -13.37 -7.45
C ARG A 143 -5.87 -12.11 -6.58
N ILE A 144 -4.67 -11.65 -6.20
CA ILE A 144 -4.50 -10.42 -5.43
C ILE A 144 -4.99 -9.21 -6.23
N ALA A 145 -4.58 -9.10 -7.50
CA ALA A 145 -5.00 -7.99 -8.36
C ALA A 145 -6.52 -7.94 -8.56
N GLU A 146 -7.17 -9.07 -8.79
CA GLU A 146 -8.62 -9.14 -8.94
C GLU A 146 -9.35 -8.77 -7.64
N MET A 147 -8.85 -9.22 -6.49
CA MET A 147 -9.46 -8.92 -5.21
C MET A 147 -9.29 -7.45 -4.84
N THR A 148 -8.08 -6.90 -4.97
CA THR A 148 -7.84 -5.48 -4.70
C THR A 148 -8.68 -4.58 -5.61
N ALA A 149 -8.80 -4.91 -6.90
CA ALA A 149 -9.65 -4.19 -7.84
C ALA A 149 -11.13 -4.23 -7.45
N ARG A 150 -11.65 -5.37 -6.97
CA ARG A 150 -13.03 -5.50 -6.47
C ARG A 150 -13.35 -4.49 -5.37
N TYR A 151 -12.37 -4.22 -4.51
CA TYR A 151 -12.49 -3.25 -3.42
C TYR A 151 -11.98 -1.85 -3.79
N LYS A 152 -11.62 -1.61 -5.07
CA LYS A 152 -11.09 -0.34 -5.58
C LYS A 152 -9.83 0.12 -4.84
N LEU A 153 -8.95 -0.84 -4.54
CA LEU A 153 -7.64 -0.63 -3.96
C LEU A 153 -6.58 -0.72 -5.07
N THR A 154 -5.73 0.28 -5.18
CA THR A 154 -4.57 0.23 -6.08
C THR A 154 -3.54 -0.77 -5.58
N LEU A 155 -2.78 -1.35 -6.51
CA LEU A 155 -1.79 -2.36 -6.22
C LEU A 155 -0.45 -1.93 -6.81
N ASP A 156 0.55 -1.79 -5.93
CA ASP A 156 1.93 -1.55 -6.27
C ASP A 156 2.75 -2.79 -5.92
N LEU A 157 3.27 -3.47 -6.94
CA LEU A 157 3.92 -4.77 -6.81
C LEU A 157 5.44 -4.61 -6.80
N HIS A 158 6.06 -5.02 -5.70
CA HIS A 158 7.50 -5.04 -5.52
C HIS A 158 8.02 -6.47 -5.35
N GLY A 159 9.30 -6.70 -5.69
CA GLY A 159 9.94 -8.00 -5.52
C GLY A 159 9.24 -9.14 -6.26
N ILE A 160 8.73 -8.88 -7.47
CA ILE A 160 8.04 -9.86 -8.30
C ILE A 160 8.78 -10.12 -9.61
N TYR A 161 8.39 -11.19 -10.31
CA TYR A 161 8.76 -11.41 -11.72
C TYR A 161 8.24 -10.25 -12.59
N LYS A 162 8.83 -10.03 -13.75
CA LYS A 162 8.34 -9.00 -14.70
C LYS A 162 7.03 -9.46 -15.35
N PRO A 163 5.95 -8.68 -15.22
CA PRO A 163 4.70 -8.97 -15.90
C PRO A 163 4.87 -9.05 -17.42
N THR A 164 4.11 -9.94 -18.06
CA THR A 164 4.17 -10.16 -19.51
C THR A 164 3.31 -9.19 -20.31
N GLY A 165 2.55 -8.33 -19.65
CA GLY A 165 1.65 -7.37 -20.25
C GLY A 165 1.80 -5.98 -19.67
N ILE A 166 1.15 -5.01 -20.31
CA ILE A 166 1.08 -3.60 -19.89
C ILE A 166 -0.38 -3.13 -19.75
N ASN A 167 -1.30 -4.07 -19.64
CA ASN A 167 -2.72 -3.80 -19.50
C ASN A 167 -3.11 -3.75 -18.03
#